data_f607bb620906a25b06de88c23e307bed
#
_entry.id   f607bb620906a25b06de88c23e307bed
#
_cell.length_a   1.000
_cell.length_b   1.000
_cell.length_c   1.000
_cell.angle_alpha   90.00
_cell.angle_beta   90.00
_cell.angle_gamma   90.00
#
_symmetry.space_group_name_H-M   'P 1'
#
loop_
_entity.id
_entity.type
_entity.pdbx_description
1 polymer ?
#
loop_
_entity_poly.entity_id
_entity_poly.type
_entity_poly.pdbx_seq_one_letter_code
_entity_poly.pdbx_strand_id
1 'polypeptide(L)'
;MRVLDRATLEDIERLPTARIARELPELVSQIARALAPGAETSTSDLIEWAHRIADLSGRDGPTAKDVVRDLATLQSVMLAELHRALDRIDAVSVLATVERLAELFSALQADAVEDLLTTRSSELEWLGTTDSLTGLHNTRFMQQHLNHLLGVQKRYGHPFALLLLDIDGLKRINDAYGSSAGDRTLVGVATAVGESIRNVDTPVRMGGDEFCVLLPHQTASRAKVLAERLAAAIEQVENPASQPLGVSIGVVSCPQHATDADGLLELADGAMYRAKAAGERVAVGTDGASQNGDLIED
;
A
#
# COMPACT_ATOMS: atom_id res chain seq x y z
N MET A 1 4.20 -3.09 -39.28
CA MET A 1 3.31 -2.24 -40.14
C MET A 1 1.92 -2.83 -40.34
N ARG A 2 1.72 -4.17 -40.45
CA ARG A 2 0.39 -4.79 -40.64
C ARG A 2 -0.46 -5.06 -39.39
N VAL A 3 0.10 -4.95 -38.19
CA VAL A 3 -0.65 -4.98 -36.93
C VAL A 3 -1.53 -3.73 -36.79
N LEU A 4 -1.08 -2.61 -37.35
CA LEU A 4 -1.80 -1.33 -37.34
C LEU A 4 -3.03 -1.30 -38.28
N ASP A 5 -3.08 -2.16 -39.31
CA ASP A 5 -4.20 -2.19 -40.26
C ASP A 5 -5.50 -2.84 -39.72
N ARG A 6 -5.48 -3.46 -38.52
CA ARG A 6 -6.65 -4.07 -37.85
C ARG A 6 -7.07 -3.37 -36.56
N ALA A 7 -6.24 -2.48 -36.03
CA ALA A 7 -6.61 -1.62 -34.92
C ALA A 7 -7.66 -0.58 -35.40
N THR A 8 -8.64 -0.29 -34.58
CA THR A 8 -9.58 0.79 -34.88
C THR A 8 -8.84 2.13 -34.78
N LEU A 9 -9.31 3.18 -35.46
CA LEU A 9 -8.73 4.53 -35.39
C LEU A 9 -8.60 5.05 -33.94
N GLU A 10 -9.56 4.69 -33.06
CA GLU A 10 -9.51 5.01 -31.63
C GLU A 10 -8.39 4.28 -30.87
N ASP A 11 -8.06 3.02 -31.26
CA ASP A 11 -6.97 2.25 -30.66
C ASP A 11 -5.60 2.81 -31.10
N ILE A 12 -5.50 3.35 -32.33
CA ILE A 12 -4.28 3.95 -32.87
C ILE A 12 -3.97 5.31 -32.22
N GLU A 13 -4.99 6.11 -31.90
CA GLU A 13 -4.82 7.40 -31.23
C GLU A 13 -4.35 7.29 -29.77
N ARG A 14 -4.60 6.16 -29.13
CA ARG A 14 -4.20 5.89 -27.74
C ARG A 14 -2.77 5.35 -27.59
N LEU A 15 -2.15 4.89 -28.68
CA LEU A 15 -0.83 4.30 -28.63
C LEU A 15 0.25 5.36 -28.94
N PRO A 16 1.33 5.45 -28.13
CA PRO A 16 2.51 6.23 -28.48
C PRO A 16 3.24 5.52 -29.64
N THR A 17 2.74 5.77 -30.85
CA THR A 17 3.12 5.08 -32.11
C THR A 17 4.61 5.00 -32.37
N ALA A 18 5.41 5.97 -31.94
CA ALA A 18 6.85 6.00 -32.15
C ALA A 18 7.61 4.97 -31.28
N ARG A 19 7.07 4.59 -30.11
CA ARG A 19 7.73 3.69 -29.16
C ARG A 19 7.41 2.23 -29.48
N ILE A 20 6.16 1.92 -29.81
CA ILE A 20 5.73 0.60 -30.28
C ILE A 20 6.40 0.24 -31.58
N ALA A 21 6.51 1.18 -32.55
CA ALA A 21 7.20 0.94 -33.81
C ALA A 21 8.70 0.61 -33.62
N ARG A 22 9.31 1.02 -32.52
CA ARG A 22 10.70 0.72 -32.18
C ARG A 22 10.87 -0.66 -31.51
N GLU A 23 9.92 -1.06 -30.67
CA GLU A 23 10.02 -2.28 -29.85
C GLU A 23 9.38 -3.53 -30.49
N LEU A 24 8.40 -3.33 -31.38
CA LEU A 24 7.71 -4.43 -32.08
C LEU A 24 8.65 -5.36 -32.91
N PRO A 25 9.68 -4.87 -33.62
CA PRO A 25 10.60 -5.74 -34.36
C PRO A 25 11.41 -6.67 -33.44
N GLU A 26 11.80 -6.20 -32.25
CA GLU A 26 12.54 -7.00 -31.27
C GLU A 26 11.65 -8.09 -30.68
N LEU A 27 10.39 -7.78 -30.34
CA LEU A 27 9.43 -8.78 -29.91
C LEU A 27 9.20 -9.88 -30.95
N VAL A 28 8.94 -9.50 -32.19
CA VAL A 28 8.73 -10.47 -33.28
C VAL A 28 9.96 -11.35 -33.44
N SER A 29 11.15 -10.78 -33.28
CA SER A 29 12.43 -11.52 -33.32
C SER A 29 12.57 -12.49 -32.15
N GLN A 30 12.17 -12.11 -30.94
CA GLN A 30 12.20 -12.96 -29.74
C GLN A 30 11.19 -14.10 -29.82
N ILE A 31 9.95 -13.81 -30.25
CA ILE A 31 8.93 -14.83 -30.49
C ILE A 31 9.42 -15.82 -31.59
N ALA A 32 9.99 -15.33 -32.67
CA ALA A 32 10.55 -16.19 -33.72
C ALA A 32 11.67 -17.11 -33.21
N ARG A 33 12.52 -16.60 -32.32
CA ARG A 33 13.56 -17.42 -31.65
C ARG A 33 12.96 -18.46 -30.72
N ALA A 34 11.95 -18.12 -29.97
CA ALA A 34 11.23 -19.04 -29.06
C ALA A 34 10.50 -20.16 -29.82
N LEU A 35 10.07 -19.89 -31.05
CA LEU A 35 9.44 -20.87 -31.93
C LEU A 35 10.44 -21.77 -32.69
N ALA A 36 11.74 -21.49 -32.61
CA ALA A 36 12.76 -22.30 -33.32
C ALA A 36 12.82 -23.74 -32.77
N PRO A 37 13.06 -24.76 -33.62
CA PRO A 37 13.18 -26.16 -33.19
C PRO A 37 14.32 -26.31 -32.17
N GLY A 38 14.01 -26.84 -30.97
CA GLY A 38 15.03 -27.07 -29.93
C GLY A 38 15.32 -25.85 -29.04
N ALA A 39 14.59 -24.75 -29.18
CA ALA A 39 14.67 -23.63 -28.23
C ALA A 39 14.11 -24.05 -26.87
N GLU A 40 14.91 -23.95 -25.81
CA GLU A 40 14.39 -23.89 -24.44
C GLU A 40 13.73 -22.52 -24.30
N THR A 41 12.40 -22.50 -24.34
CA THR A 41 11.64 -21.24 -24.32
C THR A 41 11.69 -20.66 -22.92
N SER A 42 12.58 -19.69 -22.70
CA SER A 42 12.45 -18.82 -21.52
C SER A 42 11.29 -17.86 -21.79
N THR A 43 10.15 -18.12 -21.19
CA THR A 43 8.99 -17.21 -21.20
C THR A 43 9.28 -15.90 -20.47
N SER A 44 10.29 -15.89 -19.57
CA SER A 44 10.64 -14.73 -18.74
C SER A 44 10.93 -13.45 -19.54
N ASP A 45 11.69 -13.54 -20.64
CA ASP A 45 12.03 -12.35 -21.46
C ASP A 45 10.79 -11.78 -22.18
N LEU A 46 9.86 -12.65 -22.56
CA LEU A 46 8.62 -12.28 -23.24
C LEU A 46 7.62 -11.68 -22.26
N ILE A 47 7.60 -12.17 -21.01
CA ILE A 47 6.81 -11.64 -19.90
C ILE A 47 7.32 -10.23 -19.54
N GLU A 48 8.63 -10.05 -19.35
CA GLU A 48 9.23 -8.74 -19.06
C GLU A 48 8.91 -7.71 -20.16
N TRP A 49 8.81 -8.18 -21.41
CA TRP A 49 8.41 -7.32 -22.50
C TRP A 49 6.92 -7.00 -22.50
N ALA A 50 6.03 -7.95 -22.15
CA ALA A 50 4.59 -7.71 -21.98
C ALA A 50 4.33 -6.66 -20.88
N HIS A 51 5.08 -6.70 -19.78
CA HIS A 51 5.08 -5.69 -18.73
C HIS A 51 5.48 -4.30 -19.25
N ARG A 52 6.54 -4.22 -20.06
CA ARG A 52 6.97 -2.95 -20.67
C ARG A 52 5.93 -2.33 -21.60
N ILE A 53 5.15 -3.13 -22.31
CA ILE A 53 4.02 -2.61 -23.12
C ILE A 53 2.89 -2.13 -22.23
N ALA A 54 2.57 -2.84 -21.15
CA ALA A 54 1.56 -2.44 -20.20
C ALA A 54 1.88 -1.06 -19.58
N ASP A 55 3.13 -0.79 -19.22
CA ASP A 55 3.59 0.48 -18.67
C ASP A 55 3.51 1.66 -19.66
N LEU A 56 3.40 1.40 -20.97
CA LEU A 56 3.30 2.43 -22.00
C LEU A 56 1.90 3.06 -22.14
N SER A 57 0.88 2.47 -21.53
CA SER A 57 -0.54 2.82 -21.77
C SER A 57 -1.07 4.01 -20.98
N GLY A 58 -0.23 4.76 -20.24
CA GLY A 58 -0.61 6.04 -19.65
C GLY A 58 -1.12 5.96 -18.20
N ARG A 59 -1.53 7.13 -17.63
CA ARG A 59 -1.83 7.36 -16.20
C ARG A 59 -2.89 6.45 -15.57
N ASP A 60 -3.75 5.82 -16.36
CA ASP A 60 -4.80 4.92 -15.85
C ASP A 60 -4.46 3.43 -15.99
N GLY A 61 -3.30 3.09 -16.57
CA GLY A 61 -2.83 1.72 -16.81
C GLY A 61 -3.75 0.89 -17.74
N PRO A 62 -3.25 -0.14 -18.43
CA PRO A 62 -4.09 -1.03 -19.25
C PRO A 62 -5.03 -1.85 -18.35
N THR A 63 -6.25 -2.08 -18.80
CA THR A 63 -7.10 -3.09 -18.17
C THR A 63 -6.66 -4.49 -18.59
N ALA A 64 -6.94 -5.53 -17.78
CA ALA A 64 -6.69 -6.92 -18.16
C ALA A 64 -7.32 -7.25 -19.54
N LYS A 65 -8.47 -6.65 -19.84
CA LYS A 65 -9.14 -6.79 -21.15
C LYS A 65 -8.31 -6.19 -22.29
N ASP A 66 -7.64 -5.07 -22.07
CA ASP A 66 -6.81 -4.42 -23.10
C ASP A 66 -5.57 -5.26 -23.39
N VAL A 67 -4.88 -5.75 -22.38
CA VAL A 67 -3.69 -6.62 -22.53
C VAL A 67 -4.06 -7.92 -23.24
N VAL A 68 -5.13 -8.60 -22.82
CA VAL A 68 -5.59 -9.84 -23.47
C VAL A 68 -5.98 -9.57 -24.93
N ARG A 69 -6.65 -8.46 -25.23
CA ARG A 69 -7.02 -8.07 -26.60
C ARG A 69 -5.78 -7.83 -27.47
N ASP A 70 -4.78 -7.15 -26.95
CA ASP A 70 -3.57 -6.78 -27.69
C ASP A 70 -2.71 -8.02 -27.99
N LEU A 71 -2.56 -8.94 -27.00
CA LEU A 71 -1.93 -10.23 -27.20
C LEU A 71 -2.70 -11.11 -28.20
N ALA A 72 -4.03 -11.15 -28.14
CA ALA A 72 -4.86 -11.90 -29.10
C ALA A 72 -4.74 -11.31 -30.51
N THR A 73 -4.61 -9.99 -30.65
CA THR A 73 -4.40 -9.33 -31.92
C THR A 73 -3.03 -9.70 -32.51
N LEU A 74 -1.98 -9.68 -31.69
CA LEU A 74 -0.65 -10.11 -32.11
C LEU A 74 -0.62 -11.57 -32.54
N GLN A 75 -1.23 -12.47 -31.76
CA GLN A 75 -1.38 -13.89 -32.10
C GLN A 75 -2.07 -14.08 -33.45
N SER A 76 -3.18 -13.34 -33.70
CA SER A 76 -3.92 -13.42 -34.97
C SER A 76 -3.09 -12.99 -36.18
N VAL A 77 -2.26 -11.93 -36.01
CA VAL A 77 -1.37 -11.46 -37.06
C VAL A 77 -0.28 -12.50 -37.35
N MET A 78 0.33 -13.12 -36.32
CA MET A 78 1.35 -14.15 -36.51
C MET A 78 0.78 -15.40 -37.16
N LEU A 79 -0.42 -15.86 -36.79
CA LEU A 79 -1.11 -16.96 -37.47
C LEU A 79 -1.41 -16.64 -38.93
N ALA A 80 -1.81 -15.41 -39.25
CA ALA A 80 -2.06 -14.99 -40.62
C ALA A 80 -0.76 -14.97 -41.49
N GLU A 81 0.39 -14.58 -40.91
CA GLU A 81 1.68 -14.65 -41.60
C GLU A 81 2.14 -16.12 -41.79
N LEU A 82 1.94 -16.94 -40.77
CA LEU A 82 2.22 -18.39 -40.88
C LEU A 82 1.35 -19.03 -41.98
N HIS A 83 0.08 -18.72 -42.04
CA HIS A 83 -0.82 -19.20 -43.11
C HIS A 83 -0.32 -18.80 -44.52
N ARG A 84 0.19 -17.58 -44.69
CA ARG A 84 0.77 -17.14 -45.96
C ARG A 84 2.06 -17.85 -46.36
N ALA A 85 2.76 -18.43 -45.36
CA ALA A 85 3.99 -19.20 -45.59
C ALA A 85 3.75 -20.69 -45.86
N LEU A 86 2.49 -21.18 -45.76
CA LEU A 86 2.12 -22.58 -45.92
C LEU A 86 2.59 -23.22 -47.21
N ASP A 87 2.63 -22.50 -48.35
CA ASP A 87 3.08 -22.99 -49.63
C ASP A 87 4.60 -23.29 -49.67
N ARG A 88 5.35 -22.92 -48.62
CA ARG A 88 6.81 -23.01 -48.55
C ARG A 88 7.31 -23.91 -47.43
N ILE A 89 6.44 -24.41 -46.57
CA ILE A 89 6.79 -25.17 -45.36
C ILE A 89 5.92 -26.45 -45.33
N ASP A 90 6.49 -27.57 -44.87
CA ASP A 90 5.74 -28.83 -44.75
C ASP A 90 4.65 -28.75 -43.66
N ALA A 91 3.57 -29.47 -43.86
CA ALA A 91 2.36 -29.39 -42.99
C ALA A 91 2.62 -29.81 -41.53
N VAL A 92 3.59 -30.69 -41.28
CA VAL A 92 3.95 -31.16 -39.94
C VAL A 92 4.65 -30.04 -39.15
N SER A 93 5.60 -29.37 -39.80
CA SER A 93 6.32 -28.22 -39.21
C SER A 93 5.38 -27.06 -38.94
N VAL A 94 4.39 -26.83 -39.80
CA VAL A 94 3.36 -25.79 -39.58
C VAL A 94 2.50 -26.10 -38.37
N LEU A 95 2.00 -27.35 -38.26
CA LEU A 95 1.16 -27.75 -37.13
C LEU A 95 1.91 -27.59 -35.80
N ALA A 96 3.15 -28.09 -35.72
CA ALA A 96 4.00 -27.95 -34.53
C ALA A 96 4.24 -26.46 -34.15
N THR A 97 4.40 -25.59 -35.15
CA THR A 97 4.61 -24.15 -34.93
C THR A 97 3.32 -23.46 -34.41
N VAL A 98 2.14 -23.86 -34.94
CA VAL A 98 0.84 -23.35 -34.47
C VAL A 98 0.59 -23.77 -33.02
N GLU A 99 0.85 -25.02 -32.67
CA GLU A 99 0.70 -25.53 -31.30
C GLU A 99 1.60 -24.75 -30.33
N ARG A 100 2.87 -24.59 -30.64
CA ARG A 100 3.82 -23.80 -29.83
C ARG A 100 3.41 -22.33 -29.70
N LEU A 101 2.92 -21.75 -30.78
CA LEU A 101 2.42 -20.37 -30.77
C LEU A 101 1.21 -20.23 -29.83
N ALA A 102 0.30 -21.18 -29.87
CA ALA A 102 -0.87 -21.20 -29.00
C ALA A 102 -0.49 -21.36 -27.52
N GLU A 103 0.43 -22.27 -27.20
CA GLU A 103 0.94 -22.48 -25.85
C GLU A 103 1.64 -21.21 -25.31
N LEU A 104 2.50 -20.60 -26.12
CA LEU A 104 3.22 -19.38 -25.75
C LEU A 104 2.27 -18.22 -25.45
N PHE A 105 1.31 -17.96 -26.33
CA PHE A 105 0.36 -16.87 -26.11
C PHE A 105 -0.59 -17.16 -24.95
N SER A 106 -0.96 -18.42 -24.71
CA SER A 106 -1.74 -18.80 -23.55
C SER A 106 -1.00 -18.53 -22.24
N ALA A 107 0.31 -18.86 -22.17
CA ALA A 107 1.14 -18.57 -21.02
C ALA A 107 1.29 -17.06 -20.80
N LEU A 108 1.60 -16.29 -21.85
CA LEU A 108 1.72 -14.83 -21.77
C LEU A 108 0.44 -14.14 -21.31
N GLN A 109 -0.72 -14.63 -21.77
CA GLN A 109 -2.00 -14.08 -21.35
C GLN A 109 -2.30 -14.37 -19.87
N ALA A 110 -1.99 -15.59 -19.41
CA ALA A 110 -2.18 -16.00 -18.03
C ALA A 110 -1.31 -15.15 -17.08
N ASP A 111 -0.03 -15.02 -17.38
CA ASP A 111 0.93 -14.26 -16.57
C ASP A 111 0.59 -12.76 -16.54
N ALA A 112 0.24 -12.16 -17.70
CA ALA A 112 -0.14 -10.76 -17.77
C ALA A 112 -1.43 -10.45 -16.99
N VAL A 113 -2.40 -11.37 -16.96
CA VAL A 113 -3.62 -11.23 -16.15
C VAL A 113 -3.31 -11.38 -14.67
N GLU A 114 -2.48 -12.35 -14.28
CA GLU A 114 -2.09 -12.56 -12.87
C GLU A 114 -1.35 -11.35 -12.31
N ASP A 115 -0.42 -10.78 -13.06
CA ASP A 115 0.33 -9.59 -12.65
C ASP A 115 -0.58 -8.36 -12.48
N LEU A 116 -1.49 -8.13 -13.43
CA LEU A 116 -2.48 -7.06 -13.30
C LEU A 116 -3.41 -7.24 -12.10
N LEU A 117 -3.80 -8.48 -11.78
CA LEU A 117 -4.63 -8.78 -10.62
C LEU A 117 -3.86 -8.55 -9.31
N THR A 118 -2.59 -8.96 -9.24
CA THR A 118 -1.74 -8.75 -8.06
C THR A 118 -1.45 -7.27 -7.83
N THR A 119 -1.12 -6.52 -8.88
CA THR A 119 -0.87 -5.07 -8.80
C THR A 119 -2.12 -4.33 -8.33
N ARG A 120 -3.29 -4.61 -8.89
CA ARG A 120 -4.55 -4.00 -8.46
C ARG A 120 -4.98 -4.42 -7.06
N SER A 121 -4.74 -5.67 -6.67
CA SER A 121 -4.99 -6.12 -5.31
C SER A 121 -4.14 -5.35 -4.31
N SER A 122 -2.85 -5.15 -4.61
CA SER A 122 -1.94 -4.37 -3.77
C SER A 122 -2.33 -2.89 -3.70
N GLU A 123 -2.77 -2.28 -4.81
CA GLU A 123 -3.30 -0.91 -4.82
C GLU A 123 -4.58 -0.78 -3.98
N LEU A 124 -5.51 -1.73 -4.10
CA LEU A 124 -6.74 -1.76 -3.30
C LEU A 124 -6.45 -2.00 -1.82
N GLU A 125 -5.49 -2.84 -1.48
CA GLU A 125 -5.01 -3.02 -0.12
C GLU A 125 -4.37 -1.74 0.41
N TRP A 126 -3.52 -1.10 -0.35
CA TRP A 126 -2.90 0.18 0.03
C TRP A 126 -3.94 1.27 0.25
N LEU A 127 -4.89 1.46 -0.68
CA LEU A 127 -6.02 2.40 -0.52
C LEU A 127 -6.94 2.01 0.65
N GLY A 128 -7.06 0.72 0.95
CA GLY A 128 -7.86 0.21 2.06
C GLY A 128 -7.17 0.30 3.43
N THR A 129 -5.85 0.56 3.50
CA THR A 129 -5.05 0.51 4.73
C THR A 129 -4.27 1.79 5.03
N THR A 130 -4.31 2.79 4.14
CA THR A 130 -3.65 4.09 4.32
C THR A 130 -4.64 5.24 4.39
N ASP A 131 -4.25 6.31 5.07
CA ASP A 131 -4.94 7.60 5.08
C ASP A 131 -4.48 8.44 3.88
N SER A 132 -5.39 8.85 3.02
CA SER A 132 -5.10 9.54 1.77
C SER A 132 -4.49 10.94 1.94
N LEU A 133 -4.70 11.60 3.09
CA LEU A 133 -4.13 12.91 3.35
C LEU A 133 -2.68 12.83 3.82
N THR A 134 -2.42 11.93 4.77
CA THR A 134 -1.13 11.89 5.48
C THR A 134 -0.18 10.80 4.98
N GLY A 135 -0.69 9.80 4.23
CA GLY A 135 0.08 8.64 3.80
C GLY A 135 0.41 7.64 4.92
N LEU A 136 0.02 7.92 6.16
CA LEU A 136 0.14 6.97 7.27
C LEU A 136 -0.87 5.84 7.13
N HIS A 137 -0.70 4.79 7.93
CA HIS A 137 -1.74 3.76 8.03
C HIS A 137 -3.05 4.36 8.56
N ASN A 138 -4.17 3.72 8.24
CA ASN A 138 -5.50 4.11 8.72
C ASN A 138 -6.00 3.21 9.87
N THR A 139 -7.17 3.51 10.41
CA THR A 139 -7.82 2.76 11.50
C THR A 139 -8.00 1.28 11.18
N ARG A 140 -8.29 0.93 9.92
CA ARG A 140 -8.45 -0.47 9.49
C ARG A 140 -7.15 -1.26 9.66
N PHE A 141 -6.04 -0.69 9.21
CA PHE A 141 -4.71 -1.30 9.41
C PHE A 141 -4.36 -1.40 10.88
N MET A 142 -4.63 -0.35 11.65
CA MET A 142 -4.39 -0.33 13.11
C MET A 142 -5.06 -1.52 13.80
N GLN A 143 -6.35 -1.76 13.53
CA GLN A 143 -7.09 -2.88 14.13
C GLN A 143 -6.47 -4.25 13.77
N GLN A 144 -6.10 -4.45 12.51
CA GLN A 144 -5.46 -5.69 12.07
C GLN A 144 -4.11 -5.90 12.75
N HIS A 145 -3.28 -4.85 12.79
CA HIS A 145 -1.94 -4.94 13.38
C HIS A 145 -1.96 -5.06 14.91
N LEU A 146 -2.89 -4.38 15.59
CA LEU A 146 -3.11 -4.51 17.04
C LEU A 146 -3.49 -5.96 17.41
N ASN A 147 -4.39 -6.58 16.67
CA ASN A 147 -4.77 -7.99 16.87
C ASN A 147 -3.59 -8.93 16.63
N HIS A 148 -2.74 -8.66 15.64
CA HIS A 148 -1.51 -9.40 15.42
C HIS A 148 -0.55 -9.30 16.62
N LEU A 149 -0.31 -8.09 17.13
CA LEU A 149 0.56 -7.85 18.28
C LEU A 149 0.04 -8.54 19.56
N LEU A 150 -1.27 -8.54 19.78
CA LEU A 150 -1.92 -9.28 20.87
C LEU A 150 -1.68 -10.79 20.73
N GLY A 151 -1.80 -11.33 19.51
CA GLY A 151 -1.47 -12.72 19.21
C GLY A 151 -0.02 -13.09 19.50
N VAL A 152 0.92 -12.23 19.11
CA VAL A 152 2.36 -12.36 19.37
C VAL A 152 2.64 -12.31 20.87
N GLN A 153 2.06 -11.35 21.58
CA GLN A 153 2.21 -11.23 23.03
C GLN A 153 1.69 -12.46 23.76
N LYS A 154 0.50 -12.93 23.42
CA LYS A 154 -0.09 -14.14 24.02
C LYS A 154 0.76 -15.39 23.80
N ARG A 155 1.41 -15.52 22.63
CA ARG A 155 2.20 -16.71 22.28
C ARG A 155 3.63 -16.67 22.79
N TYR A 156 4.27 -15.51 22.75
CA TYR A 156 5.71 -15.36 23.01
C TYR A 156 6.04 -14.48 24.21
N GLY A 157 5.05 -13.84 24.84
CA GLY A 157 5.25 -12.94 25.97
C GLY A 157 5.90 -11.59 25.61
N HIS A 158 6.03 -11.26 24.31
CA HIS A 158 6.65 -10.01 23.90
C HIS A 158 5.71 -8.82 24.18
N PRO A 159 6.11 -7.87 25.05
CA PRO A 159 5.28 -6.71 25.32
C PRO A 159 5.23 -5.78 24.13
N PHE A 160 4.17 -4.99 24.03
CA PHE A 160 4.09 -3.87 23.11
C PHE A 160 3.39 -2.71 23.79
N ALA A 161 3.56 -1.49 23.26
CA ALA A 161 2.87 -0.30 23.75
C ALA A 161 2.05 0.34 22.64
N LEU A 162 1.08 1.15 23.03
CA LEU A 162 0.22 1.96 22.18
C LEU A 162 0.25 3.39 22.68
N LEU A 163 0.45 4.32 21.79
CA LEU A 163 0.25 5.75 22.00
C LEU A 163 -1.01 6.19 21.28
N LEU A 164 -1.88 6.93 21.93
CA LEU A 164 -3.01 7.62 21.32
C LEU A 164 -2.79 9.12 21.46
N LEU A 165 -2.89 9.86 20.35
CA LEU A 165 -2.55 11.27 20.27
C LEU A 165 -3.74 12.06 19.73
N ASP A 166 -4.01 13.21 20.32
CA ASP A 166 -4.99 14.19 19.85
C ASP A 166 -4.29 15.55 19.66
N ILE A 167 -4.44 16.14 18.47
CA ILE A 167 -3.81 17.43 18.13
C ILE A 167 -4.69 18.58 18.60
N ASP A 168 -4.17 19.35 19.53
CA ASP A 168 -4.91 20.44 20.13
C ASP A 168 -5.09 21.64 19.20
N GLY A 169 -6.31 22.10 19.09
CA GLY A 169 -6.62 23.36 18.42
C GLY A 169 -6.66 23.31 16.89
N LEU A 170 -6.64 22.12 16.26
CA LEU A 170 -6.77 21.99 14.80
C LEU A 170 -8.05 22.67 14.28
N LYS A 171 -9.16 22.59 15.01
CA LYS A 171 -10.40 23.28 14.65
C LYS A 171 -10.21 24.79 14.58
N ARG A 172 -9.45 25.40 15.50
CA ARG A 172 -9.15 26.85 15.48
C ARG A 172 -8.32 27.24 14.26
N ILE A 173 -7.38 26.38 13.86
CA ILE A 173 -6.60 26.58 12.61
C ILE A 173 -7.53 26.54 11.41
N ASN A 174 -8.42 25.55 11.33
CA ASN A 174 -9.40 25.44 10.24
C ASN A 174 -10.34 26.65 10.16
N ASP A 175 -10.86 27.07 11.30
CA ASP A 175 -11.81 28.19 11.38
C ASP A 175 -11.13 29.53 10.99
N ALA A 176 -9.87 29.72 11.36
CA ALA A 176 -9.14 30.96 11.09
C ALA A 176 -8.47 31.02 9.71
N TYR A 177 -7.97 29.89 9.20
CA TYR A 177 -7.11 29.85 8.01
C TYR A 177 -7.61 28.90 6.90
N GLY A 178 -8.77 28.28 7.10
CA GLY A 178 -9.40 27.35 6.16
C GLY A 178 -8.90 25.90 6.29
N SER A 179 -9.70 24.95 5.80
CA SER A 179 -9.43 23.51 5.89
C SER A 179 -8.08 23.09 5.28
N SER A 180 -7.68 23.71 4.17
CA SER A 180 -6.38 23.45 3.55
C SER A 180 -5.17 23.77 4.46
N ALA A 181 -5.36 24.69 5.43
CA ALA A 181 -4.33 25.00 6.42
C ALA A 181 -4.22 23.89 7.47
N GLY A 182 -5.36 23.38 7.94
CA GLY A 182 -5.39 22.22 8.84
C GLY A 182 -4.84 20.96 8.16
N ASP A 183 -5.17 20.73 6.89
CA ASP A 183 -4.63 19.59 6.12
C ASP A 183 -3.10 19.64 6.06
N ARG A 184 -2.50 20.80 5.77
CA ARG A 184 -1.03 20.96 5.80
C ARG A 184 -0.45 20.74 7.19
N THR A 185 -1.13 21.20 8.23
CA THR A 185 -0.71 20.95 9.63
C THR A 185 -0.73 19.45 9.94
N LEU A 186 -1.77 18.72 9.55
CA LEU A 186 -1.87 17.27 9.74
C LEU A 186 -0.77 16.50 8.97
N VAL A 187 -0.44 16.92 7.75
CA VAL A 187 0.69 16.35 6.99
C VAL A 187 2.02 16.63 7.70
N GLY A 188 2.21 17.82 8.25
CA GLY A 188 3.38 18.14 9.05
C GLY A 188 3.50 17.27 10.31
N VAL A 189 2.38 17.06 11.02
CA VAL A 189 2.32 16.14 12.18
C VAL A 189 2.68 14.72 11.77
N ALA A 190 2.11 14.21 10.69
CA ALA A 190 2.42 12.87 10.18
C ALA A 190 3.90 12.69 9.86
N THR A 191 4.53 13.70 9.27
CA THR A 191 5.98 13.72 8.99
C THR A 191 6.77 13.68 10.30
N ALA A 192 6.45 14.54 11.27
CA ALA A 192 7.11 14.58 12.57
C ALA A 192 7.00 13.26 13.34
N VAL A 193 5.82 12.61 13.28
CA VAL A 193 5.61 11.27 13.84
C VAL A 193 6.51 10.26 13.14
N GLY A 194 6.49 10.19 11.81
CA GLY A 194 7.28 9.24 11.02
C GLY A 194 8.80 9.34 11.27
N GLU A 195 9.32 10.57 11.36
CA GLU A 195 10.74 10.82 11.64
C GLU A 195 11.17 10.51 13.09
N SER A 196 10.20 10.50 14.02
CA SER A 196 10.45 10.26 15.44
C SER A 196 10.41 8.79 15.84
N ILE A 197 9.94 7.89 15.00
CA ILE A 197 9.75 6.47 15.31
C ILE A 197 10.74 5.59 14.55
N ARG A 198 10.76 4.28 14.87
CA ARG A 198 11.59 3.28 14.19
C ARG A 198 10.81 2.66 13.04
N ASN A 199 11.51 2.03 12.08
CA ASN A 199 10.88 1.30 10.96
C ASN A 199 9.95 0.15 11.39
N VAL A 200 10.12 -0.38 12.62
CA VAL A 200 9.26 -1.45 13.17
C VAL A 200 8.02 -0.91 13.88
N ASP A 201 8.01 0.38 14.21
CA ASP A 201 6.88 1.04 14.83
C ASP A 201 5.85 1.43 13.75
N THR A 202 4.58 1.43 14.11
CA THR A 202 3.50 1.61 13.14
C THR A 202 2.74 2.90 13.43
N PRO A 203 2.94 3.97 12.63
CA PRO A 203 2.19 5.20 12.74
C PRO A 203 0.86 5.08 12.00
N VAL A 204 -0.20 5.58 12.62
CA VAL A 204 -1.57 5.51 12.14
C VAL A 204 -2.25 6.86 12.30
N ARG A 205 -3.07 7.26 11.34
CA ARG A 205 -4.07 8.31 11.54
C ARG A 205 -5.43 7.67 11.73
N MET A 206 -6.06 7.93 12.89
CA MET A 206 -7.36 7.37 13.24
C MET A 206 -8.51 8.10 12.54
N GLY A 207 -8.35 9.41 12.33
CA GLY A 207 -9.31 10.29 11.68
C GLY A 207 -9.28 11.68 12.34
N GLY A 208 -9.75 12.71 11.64
CA GLY A 208 -9.73 14.08 12.19
C GLY A 208 -8.33 14.50 12.61
N ASP A 209 -8.18 14.79 13.91
CA ASP A 209 -6.95 15.19 14.61
C ASP A 209 -6.31 14.08 15.46
N GLU A 210 -6.83 12.84 15.36
CA GLU A 210 -6.37 11.71 16.15
C GLU A 210 -5.36 10.84 15.41
N PHE A 211 -4.26 10.51 16.11
CA PHE A 211 -3.21 9.62 15.65
C PHE A 211 -2.97 8.48 16.67
N CYS A 212 -2.43 7.37 16.19
CA CYS A 212 -2.00 6.26 17.03
C CYS A 212 -0.62 5.78 16.60
N VAL A 213 0.18 5.30 17.54
CA VAL A 213 1.46 4.64 17.24
C VAL A 213 1.52 3.31 17.99
N LEU A 214 1.68 2.22 17.25
CA LEU A 214 1.90 0.89 17.81
C LEU A 214 3.41 0.62 17.90
N LEU A 215 3.88 0.19 19.07
CA LEU A 215 5.29 0.07 19.44
C LEU A 215 5.62 -1.37 19.85
N PRO A 216 6.01 -2.24 18.92
CA PRO A 216 6.44 -3.60 19.24
C PRO A 216 7.65 -3.62 20.19
N HIS A 217 7.68 -4.60 21.11
CA HIS A 217 8.78 -4.81 22.07
C HIS A 217 9.06 -3.59 22.97
N GLN A 218 8.02 -2.81 23.31
CA GLN A 218 8.13 -1.65 24.19
C GLN A 218 7.25 -1.83 25.44
N THR A 219 7.76 -1.35 26.59
CA THR A 219 7.00 -1.18 27.83
C THR A 219 6.43 0.23 27.93
N ALA A 220 5.44 0.46 28.79
CA ALA A 220 4.85 1.79 29.00
C ALA A 220 5.93 2.85 29.37
N SER A 221 6.89 2.50 30.21
CA SER A 221 7.95 3.43 30.61
C SER A 221 8.82 3.91 29.44
N ARG A 222 9.18 2.99 28.53
CA ARG A 222 9.94 3.35 27.31
C ARG A 222 9.08 4.10 26.30
N ALA A 223 7.82 3.70 26.17
CA ALA A 223 6.87 4.37 25.31
C ALA A 223 6.57 5.80 25.77
N LYS A 224 6.54 6.07 27.08
CA LYS A 224 6.43 7.42 27.64
C LYS A 224 7.56 8.35 27.18
N VAL A 225 8.80 7.85 27.21
CA VAL A 225 9.96 8.64 26.73
C VAL A 225 9.82 8.99 25.24
N LEU A 226 9.33 8.05 24.44
CA LEU A 226 9.04 8.32 23.02
C LEU A 226 7.89 9.33 22.88
N ALA A 227 6.81 9.19 23.66
CA ALA A 227 5.69 10.12 23.64
C ALA A 227 6.09 11.56 23.96
N GLU A 228 6.96 11.76 24.96
CA GLU A 228 7.52 13.08 25.30
C GLU A 228 8.35 13.68 24.15
N ARG A 229 9.13 12.83 23.46
CA ARG A 229 9.89 13.25 22.27
C ARG A 229 8.97 13.59 21.10
N LEU A 230 7.93 12.80 20.86
CA LEU A 230 6.93 13.06 19.85
C LEU A 230 6.20 14.38 20.12
N ALA A 231 5.78 14.62 21.35
CA ALA A 231 5.13 15.86 21.73
C ALA A 231 6.04 17.08 21.43
N ALA A 232 7.33 17.00 21.77
CA ALA A 232 8.28 18.06 21.48
C ALA A 232 8.51 18.27 19.97
N ALA A 233 8.49 17.19 19.18
CA ALA A 233 8.63 17.28 17.72
C ALA A 233 7.37 17.90 17.07
N ILE A 234 6.18 17.52 17.54
CA ILE A 234 4.90 18.05 17.05
C ILE A 234 4.76 19.56 17.35
N GLU A 235 5.25 20.02 18.50
CA GLU A 235 5.27 21.45 18.83
C GLU A 235 6.05 22.31 17.84
N GLN A 236 7.02 21.74 17.15
CA GLN A 236 7.86 22.44 16.15
C GLN A 236 7.23 22.40 14.75
N VAL A 237 6.09 21.73 14.57
CA VAL A 237 5.42 21.67 13.27
C VAL A 237 4.93 23.06 12.88
N GLU A 238 5.39 23.52 11.72
CA GLU A 238 4.96 24.80 11.16
C GLU A 238 3.46 24.81 10.91
N ASN A 239 2.79 25.83 11.43
CA ASN A 239 1.37 26.05 11.22
C ASN A 239 1.10 27.56 11.02
N PRO A 240 0.00 27.93 10.35
CA PRO A 240 -0.26 29.34 10.00
C PRO A 240 -0.50 30.25 11.20
N ALA A 241 -0.78 29.69 12.37
CA ALA A 241 -0.93 30.48 13.59
C ALA A 241 0.42 30.91 14.20
N SER A 242 1.54 30.39 13.71
CA SER A 242 2.90 30.64 14.19
C SER A 242 3.05 30.47 15.71
N GLN A 243 2.28 29.54 16.28
CA GLN A 243 2.31 29.16 17.69
C GLN A 243 2.64 27.67 17.81
N PRO A 244 3.26 27.24 18.92
CA PRO A 244 3.49 25.82 19.15
C PRO A 244 2.19 25.02 19.02
N LEU A 245 2.26 23.89 18.32
CA LEU A 245 1.11 23.01 18.17
C LEU A 245 0.98 22.13 19.42
N GLY A 246 -0.15 22.21 20.12
CA GLY A 246 -0.42 21.35 21.27
C GLY A 246 -0.72 19.92 20.84
N VAL A 247 -0.37 18.97 21.68
CA VAL A 247 -0.76 17.56 21.54
C VAL A 247 -0.95 16.94 22.91
N SER A 248 -1.97 16.11 23.04
CA SER A 248 -2.24 15.29 24.22
C SER A 248 -2.04 13.82 23.89
N ILE A 249 -1.21 13.10 24.67
CA ILE A 249 -0.81 11.72 24.37
C ILE A 249 -1.13 10.81 25.55
N GLY A 250 -1.92 9.75 25.29
CA GLY A 250 -2.16 8.64 26.18
C GLY A 250 -1.23 7.48 25.87
N VAL A 251 -0.59 6.89 26.90
CA VAL A 251 0.38 5.81 26.78
C VAL A 251 -0.11 4.58 27.51
N VAL A 252 -0.23 3.45 26.82
CA VAL A 252 -0.55 2.16 27.43
C VAL A 252 0.38 1.08 26.91
N SER A 253 0.42 -0.07 27.61
CA SER A 253 1.17 -1.24 27.14
C SER A 253 0.46 -2.55 27.48
N CYS A 254 0.62 -3.54 26.64
CA CYS A 254 0.22 -4.91 26.84
C CYS A 254 1.44 -5.73 27.33
N PRO A 255 1.31 -6.56 28.39
CA PRO A 255 0.09 -6.90 29.13
C PRO A 255 -0.17 -6.02 30.38
N GLN A 256 0.65 -4.99 30.66
CA GLN A 256 0.63 -4.26 31.93
C GLN A 256 -0.75 -3.59 32.21
N HIS A 257 -1.35 -2.94 31.20
CA HIS A 257 -2.59 -2.18 31.38
C HIS A 257 -3.82 -2.99 30.96
N ALA A 258 -3.74 -3.66 29.80
CA ALA A 258 -4.79 -4.56 29.31
C ALA A 258 -4.18 -5.67 28.42
N THR A 259 -4.98 -6.71 28.15
CA THR A 259 -4.59 -7.87 27.32
C THR A 259 -5.49 -8.05 26.09
N ASP A 260 -6.38 -7.11 25.83
CA ASP A 260 -7.27 -7.06 24.68
C ASP A 260 -7.29 -5.68 24.04
N ALA A 261 -7.81 -5.59 22.81
CA ALA A 261 -7.78 -4.37 22.01
C ALA A 261 -8.63 -3.26 22.61
N ASP A 262 -9.84 -3.59 23.04
CA ASP A 262 -10.81 -2.61 23.51
C ASP A 262 -10.33 -1.97 24.83
N GLY A 263 -9.83 -2.80 25.76
CA GLY A 263 -9.26 -2.31 27.03
C GLY A 263 -8.00 -1.44 26.82
N LEU A 264 -7.14 -1.77 25.86
CA LEU A 264 -5.99 -0.92 25.53
C LEU A 264 -6.42 0.42 24.97
N LEU A 265 -7.38 0.45 24.05
CA LEU A 265 -7.87 1.69 23.43
C LEU A 265 -8.59 2.57 24.46
N GLU A 266 -9.47 1.98 25.29
CA GLU A 266 -10.18 2.70 26.35
C GLU A 266 -9.23 3.33 27.37
N LEU A 267 -8.22 2.58 27.82
CA LEU A 267 -7.24 3.08 28.79
C LEU A 267 -6.30 4.14 28.16
N ALA A 268 -5.98 4.02 26.86
CA ALA A 268 -5.21 5.03 26.16
C ALA A 268 -5.99 6.33 26.00
N ASP A 269 -7.28 6.23 25.60
CA ASP A 269 -8.18 7.39 25.49
C ASP A 269 -8.35 8.09 26.84
N GLY A 270 -8.64 7.32 27.90
CA GLY A 270 -8.72 7.85 29.26
C GLY A 270 -7.43 8.53 29.73
N ALA A 271 -6.25 8.01 29.37
CA ALA A 271 -4.97 8.65 29.66
C ALA A 271 -4.78 9.94 28.87
N MET A 272 -5.06 9.91 27.56
CA MET A 272 -5.01 11.08 26.69
C MET A 272 -5.92 12.20 27.18
N TYR A 273 -7.15 11.85 27.56
CA TYR A 273 -8.10 12.82 28.16
C TYR A 273 -7.57 13.42 29.46
N ARG A 274 -6.95 12.63 30.35
CA ARG A 274 -6.32 13.15 31.57
C ARG A 274 -5.18 14.10 31.27
N ALA A 275 -4.31 13.78 30.31
CA ALA A 275 -3.25 14.68 29.86
C ALA A 275 -3.83 16.02 29.40
N LYS A 276 -4.86 15.98 28.55
CA LYS A 276 -5.54 17.15 28.01
C LYS A 276 -6.19 18.01 29.12
N ALA A 277 -6.89 17.38 30.05
CA ALA A 277 -7.56 18.08 31.18
C ALA A 277 -6.56 18.72 32.17
N ALA A 278 -5.39 18.10 32.37
CA ALA A 278 -4.34 18.62 33.24
C ALA A 278 -3.43 19.67 32.56
N GLY A 279 -3.56 19.87 31.22
CA GLY A 279 -2.62 20.70 30.47
C GLY A 279 -1.24 20.06 30.34
N GLU A 280 -1.17 18.74 30.51
CA GLU A 280 0.03 17.94 30.32
C GLU A 280 0.08 17.38 28.89
N ARG A 281 1.27 17.09 28.40
CA ARG A 281 1.45 16.52 27.05
C ARG A 281 1.24 15.01 27.02
N VAL A 282 1.61 14.32 28.11
CA VAL A 282 1.67 12.85 28.16
C VAL A 282 1.16 12.34 29.48
N ALA A 283 0.21 11.40 29.43
CA ALA A 283 -0.20 10.62 30.60
C ALA A 283 -0.14 9.12 30.30
N VAL A 284 0.15 8.32 31.33
CA VAL A 284 0.17 6.85 31.25
C VAL A 284 -1.14 6.29 31.74
N GLY A 285 -1.63 5.23 31.13
CA GLY A 285 -2.77 4.46 31.60
C GLY A 285 -2.59 3.98 33.04
N THR A 286 -3.70 3.83 33.74
CA THR A 286 -3.68 3.20 35.08
C THR A 286 -3.63 1.69 34.92
N ASP A 287 -2.88 1.00 35.79
CA ASP A 287 -2.78 -0.47 35.76
C ASP A 287 -4.18 -1.08 35.94
N GLY A 288 -4.59 -1.94 35.03
CA GLY A 288 -5.90 -2.60 35.06
C GLY A 288 -6.09 -3.61 36.20
N ALA A 289 -5.04 -3.87 37.00
CA ALA A 289 -5.09 -4.77 38.16
C ALA A 289 -5.71 -4.18 39.41
N SER A 290 -6.03 -2.87 39.45
CA SER A 290 -6.52 -2.19 40.67
C SER A 290 -8.04 -2.06 40.80
N GLN A 291 -8.85 -2.51 39.85
CA GLN A 291 -10.31 -2.36 39.93
C GLN A 291 -11.09 -3.61 40.42
N ASN A 292 -10.41 -4.75 40.68
CA ASN A 292 -11.09 -5.96 41.17
C ASN A 292 -10.78 -6.30 42.62
N GLY A 293 -10.23 -5.40 43.43
CA GLY A 293 -9.80 -5.62 44.80
C GLY A 293 -10.71 -5.17 45.94
N ASP A 294 -11.74 -4.33 45.71
CA ASP A 294 -12.47 -3.67 46.80
C ASP A 294 -13.99 -3.86 46.79
N LEU A 295 -14.51 -4.98 46.33
CA LEU A 295 -15.93 -5.33 46.52
C LEU A 295 -16.17 -6.73 47.09
N ILE A 296 -15.42 -7.13 48.11
CA ILE A 296 -15.82 -8.26 49.00
C ILE A 296 -15.23 -7.97 50.39
N GLU A 297 -15.93 -7.26 51.25
CA GLU A 297 -15.98 -7.37 52.69
C GLU A 297 -17.04 -6.36 53.18
N ASP A 298 -18.27 -6.84 53.37
CA ASP A 298 -19.08 -6.93 54.59
C ASP A 298 -20.49 -7.44 54.28
#